data_d2089aed86a890ab3ebdac4facc6b0cd
#
_entry.id   d2089aed86a890ab3ebdac4facc6b0cd
#
_cell.length_a   1.000
_cell.length_b   1.000
_cell.length_c   1.000
_cell.angle_alpha   90.00
_cell.angle_beta   90.00
_cell.angle_gamma   90.00
#
_symmetry.space_group_name_H-M   'P 1'
#
loop_
_entity.id
_entity.type
_entity.pdbx_description
1 polymer ?
#
loop_
_entity_poly.entity_id
_entity_poly.type
_entity_poly.pdbx_seq_one_letter_code
_entity_poly.pdbx_strand_id
1 'polypeptide(L)'
;MFPISKSTFLQYQICPKDTWLRLHKPDLVKTFTLTEFEKLLLEQGNEVEACARQLYPGAVLVSATGDAAVDETRRLLADGADALFQATFLADGFIAKCDLLKRAATPGTWDLLEIKGTNSKKEGSEDRDHISDLTFQKHGFGACRR
;
A
#
# COMPACT_ATOMS: atom_id res chain seq x y z
N MET A 1 -17.70 -5.33 -9.16
CA MET A 1 -16.77 -4.24 -9.56
C MET A 1 -15.48 -4.48 -8.81
N PHE A 2 -14.34 -4.55 -9.50
CA PHE A 2 -13.06 -4.75 -8.81
C PHE A 2 -12.63 -3.44 -8.14
N PRO A 3 -12.14 -3.47 -6.91
CA PRO A 3 -11.64 -2.27 -6.26
C PRO A 3 -10.39 -1.73 -6.97
N ILE A 4 -10.26 -0.42 -6.97
CA ILE A 4 -9.10 0.27 -7.55
C ILE A 4 -7.96 0.24 -6.53
N SER A 5 -6.86 -0.41 -6.88
CA SER A 5 -5.64 -0.43 -6.07
C SER A 5 -4.76 0.80 -6.33
N LYS A 6 -3.78 1.03 -5.44
CA LYS A 6 -2.74 2.06 -5.62
C LYS A 6 -2.03 1.92 -6.99
N SER A 7 -1.62 0.72 -7.35
CA SER A 7 -0.97 0.46 -8.64
C SER A 7 -1.87 0.76 -9.84
N THR A 8 -3.16 0.43 -9.75
CA THR A 8 -4.15 0.76 -10.78
C THR A 8 -4.32 2.27 -10.90
N PHE A 9 -4.38 2.99 -9.76
CA PHE A 9 -4.49 4.44 -9.74
C PHE A 9 -3.26 5.13 -10.37
N LEU A 10 -2.05 4.70 -10.00
CA LEU A 10 -0.82 5.23 -10.58
C LEU A 10 -0.73 4.94 -12.10
N GLN A 11 -1.11 3.74 -12.51
CA GLN A 11 -1.17 3.39 -13.94
C GLN A 11 -2.18 4.27 -14.70
N TYR A 12 -3.31 4.60 -14.09
CA TYR A 12 -4.29 5.51 -14.68
C TYR A 12 -3.69 6.91 -14.90
N GLN A 13 -2.89 7.42 -13.99
CA GLN A 13 -2.22 8.71 -14.14
C GLN A 13 -1.21 8.71 -15.31
N ILE A 14 -0.57 7.56 -15.57
CA ILE A 14 0.36 7.39 -16.69
C ILE A 14 -0.40 7.22 -18.01
N CYS A 15 -1.35 6.30 -18.06
CA CYS A 15 -2.10 5.98 -19.27
C CYS A 15 -3.52 5.45 -18.95
N PRO A 16 -4.55 6.31 -19.00
CA PRO A 16 -5.93 5.90 -18.75
C PRO A 16 -6.41 4.77 -19.67
N LYS A 17 -5.98 4.77 -20.94
CA LYS A 17 -6.35 3.73 -21.91
C LYS A 17 -5.77 2.37 -21.55
N ASP A 18 -4.50 2.31 -21.13
CA ASP A 18 -3.87 1.06 -20.69
C ASP A 18 -4.56 0.52 -19.43
N THR A 19 -4.86 1.39 -18.47
CA THR A 19 -5.61 1.02 -17.27
C THR A 19 -6.99 0.46 -17.62
N TRP A 20 -7.71 1.10 -18.52
CA TRP A 20 -9.01 0.60 -18.98
C TRP A 20 -8.89 -0.79 -19.62
N LEU A 21 -7.88 -0.99 -20.49
CA LEU A 21 -7.65 -2.29 -21.12
C LEU A 21 -7.34 -3.39 -20.07
N ARG A 22 -6.50 -3.10 -19.09
CA ARG A 22 -6.16 -4.05 -18.01
C ARG A 22 -7.37 -4.47 -17.19
N LEU A 23 -8.28 -3.53 -16.93
CA LEU A 23 -9.48 -3.78 -16.14
C LEU A 23 -10.59 -4.50 -16.94
N HIS A 24 -10.74 -4.19 -18.22
CA HIS A 24 -11.89 -4.64 -19.02
C HIS A 24 -11.55 -5.64 -20.13
N LYS A 25 -10.30 -5.72 -20.54
CA LYS A 25 -9.80 -6.58 -21.61
C LYS A 25 -8.41 -7.15 -21.28
N PRO A 26 -8.26 -7.84 -20.14
CA PRO A 26 -6.95 -8.34 -19.70
C PRO A 26 -6.27 -9.24 -20.74
N ASP A 27 -7.05 -9.98 -21.53
CA ASP A 27 -6.53 -10.87 -22.58
C ASP A 27 -5.80 -10.13 -23.72
N LEU A 28 -6.07 -8.82 -23.88
CA LEU A 28 -5.40 -7.99 -24.88
C LEU A 28 -4.11 -7.35 -24.34
N VAL A 29 -3.86 -7.45 -23.06
CA VAL A 29 -2.68 -6.87 -22.42
C VAL A 29 -1.57 -7.90 -22.39
N LYS A 30 -0.42 -7.53 -22.98
CA LYS A 30 0.76 -8.39 -22.89
C LYS A 30 1.20 -8.54 -21.43
N THR A 31 1.33 -9.77 -20.96
CA THR A 31 2.02 -10.07 -19.72
C THR A 31 3.53 -9.97 -19.95
N PHE A 32 4.18 -9.09 -19.21
CA PHE A 32 5.64 -9.00 -19.22
C PHE A 32 6.21 -9.89 -18.12
N THR A 33 7.22 -10.68 -18.47
CA THR A 33 8.03 -11.35 -17.46
C THR A 33 8.96 -10.31 -16.83
N LEU A 34 9.03 -10.28 -15.51
CA LEU A 34 9.96 -9.41 -14.80
C LEU A 34 11.40 -9.66 -15.26
N THR A 35 12.12 -8.59 -15.53
CA THR A 35 13.56 -8.64 -15.78
C THR A 35 14.30 -9.04 -14.50
N GLU A 36 15.53 -9.52 -14.62
CA GLU A 36 16.36 -9.83 -13.44
C GLU A 36 16.59 -8.60 -12.55
N PHE A 37 16.68 -7.41 -13.15
CA PHE A 37 16.81 -6.17 -12.40
C PHE A 37 15.53 -5.84 -11.59
N GLU A 38 14.35 -6.04 -12.18
CA GLU A 38 13.07 -5.84 -11.47
C GLU A 38 12.88 -6.85 -10.34
N LYS A 39 13.33 -8.10 -10.52
CA LYS A 39 13.32 -9.10 -9.45
C LYS A 39 14.22 -8.67 -8.29
N LEU A 40 15.43 -8.19 -8.59
CA LEU A 40 16.36 -7.68 -7.58
C LEU A 40 15.76 -6.50 -6.79
N LEU A 41 15.08 -5.57 -7.46
CA LEU A 41 14.40 -4.46 -6.80
C LEU A 41 13.29 -4.94 -5.85
N LEU A 42 12.53 -5.97 -6.23
CA LEU A 42 11.52 -6.57 -5.36
C LEU A 42 12.14 -7.25 -4.14
N GLU A 43 13.25 -7.98 -4.33
CA GLU A 43 13.99 -8.61 -3.23
C GLU A 43 14.51 -7.56 -2.25
N GLN A 44 15.13 -6.49 -2.74
CA GLN A 44 15.59 -5.37 -1.91
C GLN A 44 14.43 -4.72 -1.14
N GLY A 45 13.28 -4.52 -1.79
CA GLY A 45 12.07 -4.01 -1.13
C GLY A 45 11.63 -4.89 0.05
N ASN A 46 11.65 -6.21 -0.14
CA ASN A 46 11.32 -7.18 0.92
C ASN A 46 12.33 -7.15 2.08
N GLU A 47 13.62 -7.00 1.80
CA GLU A 47 14.66 -6.86 2.82
C GLU A 47 14.49 -5.59 3.65
N VAL A 48 14.21 -4.46 3.00
CA VAL A 48 13.94 -3.19 3.67
C VAL A 48 12.71 -3.29 4.58
N GLU A 49 11.65 -3.94 4.11
CA GLU A 49 10.46 -4.19 4.94
C GLU A 49 10.79 -5.11 6.13
N ALA A 50 11.59 -6.16 5.91
CA ALA A 50 12.02 -7.04 6.99
C ALA A 50 12.83 -6.31 8.06
N CYS A 51 13.72 -5.39 7.65
CA CYS A 51 14.45 -4.50 8.57
C CYS A 51 13.50 -3.58 9.35
N ALA A 52 12.52 -2.98 8.65
CA ALA A 52 11.53 -2.12 9.29
C ALA A 52 10.71 -2.86 10.35
N ARG A 53 10.38 -4.13 10.12
CA ARG A 53 9.68 -4.97 11.11
C ARG A 53 10.48 -5.16 12.41
N GLN A 54 11.80 -5.18 12.33
CA GLN A 54 12.65 -5.28 13.54
C GLN A 54 12.61 -4.00 14.38
N LEU A 55 12.34 -2.83 13.76
CA LEU A 55 12.21 -1.56 14.47
C LEU A 55 10.86 -1.44 15.21
N TYR A 56 9.89 -2.24 14.86
CA TYR A 56 8.54 -2.23 15.45
C TYR A 56 8.12 -3.65 15.92
N PRO A 57 8.80 -4.22 16.91
CA PRO A 57 8.61 -5.63 17.32
C PRO A 57 7.21 -5.91 17.88
N GLY A 58 6.46 -4.87 18.29
CA GLY A 58 5.07 -4.99 18.75
C GLY A 58 4.02 -4.86 17.66
N ALA A 59 4.43 -4.59 16.41
CA ALA A 59 3.49 -4.46 15.29
C ALA A 59 3.08 -5.84 14.76
N VAL A 60 1.79 -6.02 14.49
CA VAL A 60 1.23 -7.26 13.95
C VAL A 60 1.21 -7.19 12.41
N LEU A 61 1.63 -8.26 11.76
CA LEU A 61 1.57 -8.37 10.32
C LEU A 61 0.19 -8.87 9.87
N VAL A 62 -0.48 -8.11 9.00
CA VAL A 62 -1.63 -8.60 8.24
C VAL A 62 -1.09 -9.52 7.14
N SER A 63 -1.35 -10.81 7.27
CA SER A 63 -0.78 -11.85 6.40
C SER A 63 -1.71 -12.25 5.24
N ALA A 64 -3.00 -11.98 5.38
CA ALA A 64 -3.98 -12.25 4.35
C ALA A 64 -3.83 -11.30 3.15
N THR A 65 -4.52 -11.60 2.05
CA THR A 65 -4.53 -10.80 0.83
C THR A 65 -5.97 -10.51 0.39
N GLY A 66 -6.16 -9.47 -0.43
CA GLY A 66 -7.49 -9.10 -0.94
C GLY A 66 -8.48 -8.75 0.17
N ASP A 67 -9.72 -9.21 0.02
CA ASP A 67 -10.80 -8.94 0.99
C ASP A 67 -10.52 -9.53 2.37
N ALA A 68 -9.87 -10.69 2.45
CA ALA A 68 -9.48 -11.28 3.72
C ALA A 68 -8.49 -10.41 4.52
N ALA A 69 -7.62 -9.65 3.84
CA ALA A 69 -6.73 -8.70 4.49
C ALA A 69 -7.49 -7.51 5.11
N VAL A 70 -8.58 -7.08 4.47
CA VAL A 70 -9.45 -6.03 5.02
C VAL A 70 -10.12 -6.51 6.30
N ASP A 71 -10.63 -7.74 6.31
CA ASP A 71 -11.28 -8.32 7.48
C ASP A 71 -10.29 -8.59 8.61
N GLU A 72 -9.09 -9.09 8.29
CA GLU A 72 -8.01 -9.28 9.27
C GLU A 72 -7.58 -7.94 9.88
N THR A 73 -7.39 -6.89 9.05
CA THR A 73 -7.08 -5.54 9.52
C THR A 73 -8.14 -5.02 10.49
N ARG A 74 -9.41 -5.13 10.12
CA ARG A 74 -10.53 -4.69 10.94
C ARG A 74 -10.56 -5.41 12.29
N ARG A 75 -10.38 -6.73 12.28
CA ARG A 75 -10.33 -7.55 13.48
C ARG A 75 -9.17 -7.13 14.40
N LEU A 76 -7.96 -7.02 13.87
CA LEU A 76 -6.78 -6.64 14.65
C LEU A 76 -6.92 -5.25 15.28
N LEU A 77 -7.49 -4.29 14.56
CA LEU A 77 -7.77 -2.96 15.12
C LEU A 77 -8.85 -3.00 16.22
N ALA A 78 -9.87 -3.83 16.07
CA ALA A 78 -10.91 -4.04 17.09
C ALA A 78 -10.35 -4.74 18.33
N ASP A 79 -9.40 -5.66 18.16
CA ASP A 79 -8.68 -6.35 19.23
C ASP A 79 -7.65 -5.44 19.94
N GLY A 80 -7.51 -4.17 19.50
CA GLY A 80 -6.69 -3.16 20.18
C GLY A 80 -5.24 -3.12 19.73
N ALA A 81 -4.90 -3.63 18.56
CA ALA A 81 -3.54 -3.52 18.02
C ALA A 81 -3.10 -2.05 17.90
N ASP A 82 -1.91 -1.74 18.39
CA ASP A 82 -1.34 -0.38 18.33
C ASP A 82 -0.52 -0.12 17.07
N ALA A 83 -0.07 -1.18 16.39
CA ALA A 83 0.63 -1.07 15.12
C ALA A 83 0.37 -2.29 14.23
N LEU A 84 0.19 -2.06 12.94
CA LEU A 84 -0.04 -3.10 11.94
C LEU A 84 0.87 -2.87 10.73
N PHE A 85 1.58 -3.91 10.31
CA PHE A 85 2.19 -3.97 8.98
C PHE A 85 1.18 -4.46 7.95
N GLN A 86 1.24 -3.89 6.76
CA GLN A 86 0.44 -4.27 5.59
C GLN A 86 -1.08 -4.12 5.82
N ALA A 87 -1.48 -3.17 6.70
CA ALA A 87 -2.89 -2.91 6.98
C ALA A 87 -3.63 -2.53 5.69
N THR A 88 -4.77 -3.20 5.44
CA THR A 88 -5.51 -3.07 4.19
C THR A 88 -6.91 -2.54 4.45
N PHE A 89 -7.32 -1.52 3.70
CA PHE A 89 -8.60 -0.83 3.80
C PHE A 89 -9.34 -0.85 2.48
N LEU A 90 -10.64 -1.04 2.53
CA LEU A 90 -11.54 -0.97 1.39
C LEU A 90 -12.62 0.07 1.68
N ALA A 91 -12.66 1.15 0.88
CA ALA A 91 -13.65 2.20 1.00
C ALA A 91 -13.90 2.86 -0.36
N ASP A 92 -15.15 3.21 -0.64
CA ASP A 92 -15.58 3.93 -1.85
C ASP A 92 -15.08 3.29 -3.18
N GLY A 93 -14.90 1.97 -3.19
CA GLY A 93 -14.38 1.23 -4.36
C GLY A 93 -12.85 1.28 -4.51
N PHE A 94 -12.12 1.79 -3.52
CA PHE A 94 -10.65 1.80 -3.48
C PHE A 94 -10.14 0.82 -2.43
N ILE A 95 -9.12 0.04 -2.80
CA ILE A 95 -8.39 -0.80 -1.87
C ILE A 95 -7.01 -0.19 -1.63
N ALA A 96 -6.75 0.20 -0.38
CA ALA A 96 -5.50 0.81 0.03
C ALA A 96 -4.78 -0.11 1.02
N LYS A 97 -3.51 -0.37 0.76
CA LYS A 97 -2.62 -1.14 1.62
C LYS A 97 -1.49 -0.22 2.05
N CYS A 98 -1.28 -0.07 3.35
CA CYS A 98 -0.20 0.75 3.91
C CYS A 98 0.89 -0.13 4.52
N ASP A 99 2.16 0.28 4.39
CA ASP A 99 3.28 -0.52 4.87
C ASP A 99 3.27 -0.63 6.38
N LEU A 100 3.10 0.49 7.09
CA LEU A 100 2.97 0.51 8.54
C LEU A 100 1.91 1.54 8.96
N LEU A 101 0.93 1.07 9.72
CA LEU A 101 -0.04 1.87 10.44
C LEU A 101 0.26 1.75 11.93
N LYS A 102 0.44 2.86 12.62
CA LYS A 102 0.64 2.84 14.08
C LYS A 102 -0.19 3.91 14.77
N ARG A 103 -0.55 3.65 16.03
CA ARG A 103 -1.24 4.63 16.86
C ARG A 103 -0.34 5.85 17.09
N ALA A 104 -0.85 7.03 16.84
CA ALA A 104 -0.12 8.27 17.05
C ALA A 104 -0.15 8.71 18.54
N ALA A 105 0.71 9.65 18.91
CA ALA A 105 0.74 10.22 20.25
C ALA A 105 -0.57 10.94 20.60
N THR A 106 -1.24 11.55 19.61
CA THR A 106 -2.55 12.18 19.82
C THR A 106 -3.64 11.10 19.91
N PRO A 107 -4.41 11.02 20.98
CA PRO A 107 -5.46 10.04 21.15
C PRO A 107 -6.44 10.00 19.97
N GLY A 108 -6.80 8.80 19.52
CA GLY A 108 -7.73 8.59 18.42
C GLY A 108 -7.17 8.83 17.02
N THR A 109 -5.88 9.14 16.90
CA THR A 109 -5.21 9.33 15.60
C THR A 109 -4.23 8.22 15.30
N TRP A 110 -3.88 8.09 14.03
CA TRP A 110 -2.96 7.09 13.51
C TRP A 110 -1.92 7.72 12.59
N ASP A 111 -0.69 7.29 12.73
CA ASP A 111 0.40 7.59 11.80
C ASP A 111 0.40 6.53 10.70
N LEU A 112 0.43 6.98 9.46
CA LEU A 112 0.56 6.15 8.28
C LEU A 112 1.97 6.36 7.73
N LEU A 113 2.76 5.28 7.69
CA LEU A 113 4.14 5.32 7.26
C LEU A 113 4.33 4.45 6.02
N GLU A 114 5.02 5.00 5.04
CA GLU A 114 5.47 4.31 3.82
C GLU A 114 6.96 3.96 3.99
N ILE A 115 7.32 2.72 3.69
CA ILE A 115 8.69 2.20 3.83
C ILE A 115 9.35 2.21 2.45
N LYS A 116 10.48 2.91 2.33
CA LYS A 116 11.22 3.01 1.06
C LYS A 116 12.70 2.71 1.26
N GLY A 117 13.25 1.87 0.38
CA GLY A 117 14.68 1.63 0.26
C GLY A 117 15.33 2.70 -0.62
N THR A 118 15.70 3.86 -0.03
CA THR A 118 16.40 4.92 -0.78
C THR A 118 17.67 5.33 -0.08
N ASN A 119 18.73 5.56 -0.87
CA ASN A 119 20.03 5.96 -0.35
C ASN A 119 20.19 7.49 -0.21
N SER A 120 19.26 8.28 -0.76
CA SER A 120 19.32 9.75 -0.69
C SER A 120 17.95 10.36 -0.94
N LYS A 121 17.67 11.49 -0.29
CA LYS A 121 16.56 12.36 -0.68
C LYS A 121 16.95 13.05 -1.99
N LYS A 122 16.31 12.68 -3.10
CA LYS A 122 16.34 13.46 -4.31
C LYS A 122 15.20 14.48 -4.24
N GLU A 123 15.54 15.76 -4.34
CA GLU A 123 14.54 16.82 -4.50
C GLU A 123 13.96 16.74 -5.91
N GLY A 124 12.63 16.74 -6.03
CA GLY A 124 11.95 16.87 -7.33
C GLY A 124 10.83 15.84 -7.62
N SER A 125 10.90 15.15 -8.76
CA SER A 125 9.79 14.31 -9.26
C SER A 125 9.44 13.11 -8.39
N GLU A 126 10.43 12.55 -7.68
CA GLU A 126 10.22 11.39 -6.79
C GLU A 126 9.33 11.75 -5.59
N ASP A 127 9.39 13.00 -5.10
CA ASP A 127 8.51 13.44 -4.00
C ASP A 127 7.03 13.42 -4.37
N ARG A 128 6.70 13.68 -5.66
CA ARG A 128 5.30 13.66 -6.12
C ARG A 128 4.72 12.24 -6.10
N ASP A 129 5.50 11.25 -6.47
CA ASP A 129 5.04 9.85 -6.46
C ASP A 129 4.80 9.37 -5.04
N HIS A 130 5.69 9.71 -4.10
CA HIS A 130 5.52 9.39 -2.68
C HIS A 130 4.30 10.11 -2.05
N ILE A 131 4.08 11.38 -2.42
CA ILE A 131 2.90 12.14 -1.99
C ILE A 131 1.62 11.51 -2.54
N SER A 132 1.61 11.10 -3.81
CA SER A 132 0.47 10.41 -4.41
C SER A 132 0.16 9.09 -3.72
N ASP A 133 1.20 8.31 -3.39
CA ASP A 133 1.10 7.06 -2.65
C ASP A 133 0.43 7.26 -1.28
N LEU A 134 0.97 8.18 -0.47
CA LEU A 134 0.44 8.48 0.85
C LEU A 134 -0.96 9.09 0.79
N THR A 135 -1.25 9.92 -0.21
CA THR A 135 -2.57 10.53 -0.39
C THR A 135 -3.62 9.46 -0.71
N PHE A 136 -3.30 8.50 -1.58
CA PHE A 136 -4.19 7.38 -1.89
C PHE A 136 -4.48 6.52 -0.65
N GLN A 137 -3.44 6.17 0.11
CA GLN A 137 -3.56 5.38 1.33
C GLN A 137 -4.37 6.14 2.40
N LYS A 138 -4.11 7.44 2.58
CA LYS A 138 -4.84 8.30 3.51
C LYS A 138 -6.33 8.39 3.16
N HIS A 139 -6.67 8.46 1.88
CA HIS A 139 -8.06 8.48 1.43
C HIS A 139 -8.78 7.17 1.81
N GLY A 140 -8.20 6.03 1.49
CA GLY A 140 -8.74 4.71 1.84
C GLY A 140 -8.93 4.54 3.34
N PHE A 141 -7.93 4.93 4.14
CA PHE A 141 -8.01 4.88 5.61
C PHE A 141 -9.07 5.85 6.17
N GLY A 142 -9.11 7.09 5.70
CA GLY A 142 -10.04 8.11 6.19
C GLY A 142 -11.50 7.81 5.86
N ALA A 143 -11.77 7.23 4.70
CA ALA A 143 -13.12 6.82 4.30
C ALA A 143 -13.62 5.60 5.10
N CYS A 144 -12.74 4.71 5.52
CA CYS A 144 -13.11 3.53 6.32
C CYS A 144 -13.46 3.86 7.78
N ARG A 145 -13.15 5.06 8.26
CA ARG A 145 -13.45 5.54 9.64
C ARG A 145 -14.79 6.27 9.77
N ARG A 146 -15.49 6.51 8.67
CA ARG A 146 -16.84 7.09 8.66
C ARG A 146 -17.89 6.01 8.65
#